data_dd8b0a55819669c75907cc49fc2e5b40
#
_entry.id   dd8b0a55819669c75907cc49fc2e5b40
#
_cell.length_a   1.000
_cell.length_b   1.000
_cell.length_c   1.000
_cell.angle_alpha   90.00
_cell.angle_beta   90.00
_cell.angle_gamma   90.00
#
_symmetry.space_group_name_H-M   'P 1'
#
loop_
_entity.id
_entity.type
_entity.pdbx_description
1 polymer ?
#
loop_
_entity_poly.entity_id
_entity_poly.type
_entity_poly.pdbx_seq_one_letter_code
_entity_poly.pdbx_strand_id
1 'polypeptide(L)'
;MTSIIILTISFLTALILKLTKTNKANIYKFIRNCHLLFFGLTISAIVLLLNSYSFRGFLTDKFFVILFIATGMLLFGLYRHKSKLIRSYYAFYFFLPFLLILGLLVPRLQFITAVAGIGMLIDGESSRYQIDNTYSLQTSRVGVLSGNPTYSLIEKKFLLFEKVTDDIVPKIGLPKSLHVTKIGNDSFRLDVISSEISNERLDTTISLKK
;
A
#
# COMPACT_ATOMS: atom_id res chain seq x y z
N MET A 1 -0.92 -10.75 -2.04
CA MET A 1 0.15 -11.78 -2.24
C MET A 1 1.29 -11.28 -3.14
N THR A 2 1.04 -10.39 -4.06
CA THR A 2 2.06 -9.85 -5.00
C THR A 2 3.28 -9.24 -4.29
N SER A 3 3.07 -8.49 -3.21
CA SER A 3 4.12 -7.86 -2.41
C SER A 3 5.12 -8.88 -1.84
N ILE A 4 4.61 -9.98 -1.28
CA ILE A 4 5.45 -11.05 -0.71
C ILE A 4 6.31 -11.70 -1.80
N ILE A 5 5.72 -11.98 -2.96
CA ILE A 5 6.43 -12.61 -4.09
C ILE A 5 7.58 -11.70 -4.55
N ILE A 6 7.31 -10.40 -4.76
CA ILE A 6 8.34 -9.44 -5.20
C ILE A 6 9.49 -9.37 -4.20
N LEU A 7 9.18 -9.23 -2.89
CA LEU A 7 10.21 -9.13 -1.86
C LEU A 7 11.01 -10.43 -1.72
N THR A 8 10.35 -11.59 -1.79
CA THR A 8 11.02 -12.90 -1.72
C THR A 8 11.96 -13.12 -2.91
N ILE A 9 11.49 -12.85 -4.13
CA ILE A 9 12.33 -12.96 -5.32
C ILE A 9 13.52 -12.00 -5.23
N SER A 10 13.29 -10.75 -4.81
CA SER A 10 14.35 -9.75 -4.67
C SER A 10 15.38 -10.15 -3.62
N PHE A 11 14.94 -10.70 -2.48
CA PHE A 11 15.80 -11.21 -1.42
C PHE A 11 16.68 -12.37 -1.91
N LEU A 12 16.07 -13.39 -2.52
CA LEU A 12 16.81 -14.55 -3.06
C LEU A 12 17.80 -14.12 -4.15
N THR A 13 17.38 -13.23 -5.04
CA THR A 13 18.27 -12.68 -6.07
C THR A 13 19.45 -11.91 -5.47
N ALA A 14 19.19 -11.07 -4.45
CA ALA A 14 20.25 -10.35 -3.74
C ALA A 14 21.24 -11.30 -3.06
N LEU A 15 20.76 -12.39 -2.47
CA LEU A 15 21.59 -13.42 -1.87
C LEU A 15 22.48 -14.11 -2.91
N ILE A 16 21.90 -14.53 -4.04
CA ILE A 16 22.64 -15.15 -5.15
C ILE A 16 23.71 -14.18 -5.67
N LEU A 17 23.38 -12.92 -5.95
CA LEU A 17 24.32 -11.91 -6.41
C LEU A 17 25.46 -11.68 -5.42
N LYS A 18 25.18 -11.79 -4.12
CA LYS A 18 26.20 -11.67 -3.07
C LYS A 18 27.15 -12.86 -3.06
N LEU A 19 26.62 -14.09 -3.18
CA LEU A 19 27.38 -15.33 -3.18
C LEU A 19 28.22 -15.51 -4.45
N THR A 20 27.64 -15.24 -5.61
CA THR A 20 28.30 -15.39 -6.93
C THR A 20 29.34 -14.32 -7.23
N LYS A 21 29.44 -13.32 -6.34
CA LYS A 21 30.38 -12.21 -6.53
C LYS A 21 30.23 -11.51 -7.90
N THR A 22 29.06 -11.46 -8.46
CA THR A 22 28.78 -10.85 -9.76
C THR A 22 29.10 -9.35 -9.74
N ASN A 23 29.97 -8.88 -10.59
CA ASN A 23 30.34 -7.48 -10.72
C ASN A 23 29.90 -6.95 -12.10
N LYS A 24 28.68 -6.44 -12.20
CA LYS A 24 28.16 -5.83 -13.43
C LYS A 24 27.85 -4.36 -13.15
N ALA A 25 28.82 -3.49 -13.39
CA ALA A 25 28.72 -2.04 -13.13
C ALA A 25 27.48 -1.39 -13.77
N ASN A 26 27.10 -1.82 -14.96
CA ASN A 26 25.91 -1.29 -15.66
C ASN A 26 24.61 -1.67 -14.94
N ILE A 27 24.49 -2.92 -14.46
CA ILE A 27 23.31 -3.37 -13.70
C ILE A 27 23.23 -2.60 -12.39
N TYR A 28 24.36 -2.42 -11.69
CA TYR A 28 24.38 -1.63 -10.47
C TYR A 28 23.89 -0.19 -10.71
N LYS A 29 24.40 0.49 -11.74
CA LYS A 29 23.97 1.86 -12.09
C LYS A 29 22.48 1.91 -12.39
N PHE A 30 21.97 0.97 -13.18
CA PHE A 30 20.56 0.90 -13.53
C PHE A 30 19.67 0.72 -12.28
N ILE A 31 19.95 -0.29 -11.44
CA ILE A 31 19.15 -0.55 -10.24
C ILE A 31 19.27 0.61 -9.24
N ARG A 32 20.42 1.26 -9.13
CA ARG A 32 20.58 2.47 -8.30
C ARG A 32 19.67 3.61 -8.78
N ASN A 33 19.59 3.85 -10.06
CA ASN A 33 18.72 4.88 -10.61
C ASN A 33 17.25 4.53 -10.37
N CYS A 34 16.84 3.27 -10.55
CA CYS A 34 15.50 2.78 -10.19
C CYS A 34 15.21 3.00 -8.70
N HIS A 35 16.17 2.69 -7.83
CA HIS A 35 16.02 2.88 -6.38
C HIS A 35 15.78 4.35 -6.01
N LEU A 36 16.53 5.27 -6.60
CA LEU A 36 16.33 6.71 -6.39
C LEU A 36 14.98 7.20 -6.92
N LEU A 37 14.55 6.68 -8.09
CA LEU A 37 13.23 6.96 -8.65
C LEU A 37 12.12 6.50 -7.68
N PHE A 38 12.17 5.24 -7.23
CA PHE A 38 11.17 4.71 -6.31
C PHE A 38 11.22 5.36 -4.93
N PHE A 39 12.39 5.80 -4.48
CA PHE A 39 12.51 6.65 -3.29
C PHE A 39 11.72 7.95 -3.45
N GLY A 40 11.93 8.67 -4.55
CA GLY A 40 11.19 9.91 -4.84
C GLY A 40 9.68 9.68 -4.93
N LEU A 41 9.24 8.61 -5.63
CA LEU A 41 7.83 8.24 -5.73
C LEU A 41 7.23 7.86 -4.37
N THR A 42 7.97 7.14 -3.53
CA THR A 42 7.54 6.79 -2.16
C THR A 42 7.35 8.03 -1.30
N ILE A 43 8.29 8.98 -1.34
CA ILE A 43 8.14 10.25 -0.62
C ILE A 43 6.94 11.03 -1.15
N SER A 44 6.77 11.10 -2.47
CA SER A 44 5.62 11.76 -3.08
C SER A 44 4.30 11.12 -2.65
N ALA A 45 4.23 9.78 -2.60
CA ALA A 45 3.06 9.05 -2.11
C ALA A 45 2.74 9.39 -0.64
N ILE A 46 3.76 9.45 0.22
CA ILE A 46 3.58 9.84 1.64
C ILE A 46 3.05 11.27 1.75
N VAL A 47 3.62 12.22 1.00
CA VAL A 47 3.17 13.62 1.00
C VAL A 47 1.74 13.75 0.49
N LEU A 48 1.38 13.01 -0.56
CA LEU A 48 0.01 12.97 -1.07
C LEU A 48 -0.95 12.41 -0.02
N LEU A 49 -0.60 11.30 0.62
CA LEU A 49 -1.42 10.66 1.65
C LEU A 49 -1.69 11.61 2.83
N LEU A 50 -0.69 12.36 3.29
CA LEU A 50 -0.85 13.37 4.35
C LEU A 50 -1.80 14.51 3.96
N ASN A 51 -2.03 14.73 2.66
CA ASN A 51 -2.95 15.72 2.14
C ASN A 51 -4.28 15.12 1.63
N SER A 52 -4.58 13.86 1.99
CA SER A 52 -5.77 13.14 1.53
C SER A 52 -5.83 12.92 0.02
N TYR A 53 -4.67 12.78 -0.61
CA TYR A 53 -4.52 12.38 -2.00
C TYR A 53 -3.77 11.05 -2.11
N SER A 54 -3.94 10.34 -3.22
CA SER A 54 -3.16 9.16 -3.59
C SER A 54 -2.83 9.17 -5.07
N PHE A 55 -1.86 8.36 -5.48
CA PHE A 55 -1.69 8.07 -6.90
C PHE A 55 -2.87 7.23 -7.39
N ARG A 56 -3.24 7.46 -8.65
CA ARG A 56 -4.34 6.74 -9.26
C ARG A 56 -4.05 5.24 -9.30
N GLY A 57 -4.96 4.47 -8.73
CA GLY A 57 -4.88 3.02 -8.65
C GLY A 57 -4.73 2.52 -7.22
N PHE A 58 -5.48 1.47 -6.93
CA PHE A 58 -5.68 0.95 -5.57
C PHE A 58 -4.40 0.59 -4.80
N LEU A 59 -3.40 0.01 -5.48
CA LEU A 59 -2.16 -0.46 -4.86
C LEU A 59 -0.92 0.34 -5.29
N THR A 60 -1.08 1.43 -6.04
CA THR A 60 0.03 2.13 -6.68
C THR A 60 1.02 2.68 -5.65
N ASP A 61 0.54 3.33 -4.60
CA ASP A 61 1.38 3.88 -3.53
C ASP A 61 2.15 2.79 -2.80
N LYS A 62 1.47 1.69 -2.47
CA LYS A 62 2.09 0.52 -1.85
C LYS A 62 3.15 -0.11 -2.75
N PHE A 63 2.86 -0.17 -4.05
CA PHE A 63 3.78 -0.75 -5.03
C PHE A 63 5.10 0.04 -5.11
N PHE A 64 5.04 1.37 -5.01
CA PHE A 64 6.26 2.19 -4.95
C PHE A 64 7.12 1.87 -3.74
N VAL A 65 6.51 1.71 -2.57
CA VAL A 65 7.22 1.32 -1.33
C VAL A 65 7.88 -0.06 -1.48
N ILE A 66 7.14 -1.04 -2.03
CA ILE A 66 7.65 -2.40 -2.23
C ILE A 66 8.82 -2.42 -3.22
N LEU A 67 8.72 -1.68 -4.33
CA LEU A 67 9.81 -1.58 -5.32
C LEU A 67 11.03 -0.83 -4.77
N PHE A 68 10.82 0.19 -3.93
CA PHE A 68 11.90 0.87 -3.23
C PHE A 68 12.67 -0.09 -2.33
N ILE A 69 11.99 -0.91 -1.53
CA ILE A 69 12.63 -1.91 -0.67
C ILE A 69 13.30 -3.00 -1.51
N ALA A 70 12.63 -3.53 -2.51
CA ALA A 70 13.14 -4.57 -3.39
C ALA A 70 14.45 -4.15 -4.10
N THR A 71 14.48 -2.92 -4.64
CA THR A 71 15.70 -2.38 -5.27
C THR A 71 16.81 -2.14 -4.26
N GLY A 72 16.49 -1.75 -3.01
CA GLY A 72 17.47 -1.66 -1.92
C GLY A 72 18.11 -3.01 -1.57
N MET A 73 17.31 -4.10 -1.52
CA MET A 73 17.82 -5.47 -1.34
C MET A 73 18.76 -5.88 -2.48
N LEU A 74 18.36 -5.64 -3.74
CA LEU A 74 19.19 -5.97 -4.90
C LEU A 74 20.51 -5.20 -4.89
N LEU A 75 20.50 -3.93 -4.49
CA LEU A 75 21.71 -3.12 -4.36
C LEU A 75 22.63 -3.66 -3.28
N PHE A 76 22.14 -4.20 -2.18
CA PHE A 76 22.97 -4.90 -1.19
C PHE A 76 23.73 -6.08 -1.81
N GLY A 77 23.08 -6.87 -2.65
CA GLY A 77 23.71 -7.98 -3.37
C GLY A 77 24.82 -7.54 -4.32
N LEU A 78 24.59 -6.42 -5.02
CA LEU A 78 25.51 -5.88 -6.04
C LEU A 78 26.60 -4.97 -5.47
N TYR A 79 26.38 -4.37 -4.27
CA TYR A 79 27.27 -3.36 -3.72
C TYR A 79 28.59 -3.93 -3.24
N ARG A 80 29.70 -3.39 -3.77
CA ARG A 80 31.07 -3.85 -3.47
C ARG A 80 32.05 -2.73 -3.09
N HIS A 81 31.58 -1.49 -3.08
CA HIS A 81 32.44 -0.37 -2.75
C HIS A 81 32.84 -0.33 -1.26
N LYS A 82 33.93 0.42 -0.95
CA LYS A 82 34.50 0.46 0.41
C LYS A 82 33.71 1.33 1.41
N SER A 83 32.74 2.13 0.97
CA SER A 83 31.97 3.00 1.85
C SER A 83 31.09 2.22 2.82
N LYS A 84 31.41 2.28 4.12
CA LYS A 84 30.66 1.62 5.19
C LYS A 84 29.21 2.15 5.29
N LEU A 85 29.01 3.45 5.15
CA LEU A 85 27.68 4.09 5.25
C LEU A 85 26.72 3.55 4.18
N ILE A 86 27.13 3.54 2.90
CA ILE A 86 26.30 3.08 1.80
C ILE A 86 26.02 1.58 1.94
N ARG A 87 27.01 0.81 2.40
CA ARG A 87 26.82 -0.62 2.67
C ARG A 87 25.79 -0.84 3.78
N SER A 88 25.87 -0.08 4.86
CA SER A 88 24.91 -0.15 5.98
C SER A 88 23.50 0.24 5.54
N TYR A 89 23.38 1.28 4.71
CA TYR A 89 22.11 1.71 4.13
C TYR A 89 21.43 0.58 3.34
N TYR A 90 22.14 -0.08 2.42
CA TYR A 90 21.55 -1.20 1.66
C TYR A 90 21.36 -2.45 2.51
N ALA A 91 22.21 -2.68 3.51
CA ALA A 91 22.07 -3.78 4.45
C ALA A 91 20.75 -3.69 5.24
N PHE A 92 20.32 -2.47 5.59
CA PHE A 92 19.04 -2.25 6.27
C PHE A 92 17.88 -2.88 5.49
N TYR A 93 17.79 -2.66 4.17
CA TYR A 93 16.71 -3.26 3.36
C TYR A 93 16.82 -4.77 3.27
N PHE A 94 18.05 -5.30 3.13
CA PHE A 94 18.26 -6.74 3.08
C PHE A 94 17.87 -7.44 4.39
N PHE A 95 18.18 -6.84 5.53
CA PHE A 95 17.85 -7.38 6.84
C PHE A 95 16.44 -7.03 7.34
N LEU A 96 15.69 -6.23 6.60
CA LEU A 96 14.34 -5.78 6.98
C LEU A 96 13.39 -6.94 7.36
N PRO A 97 13.32 -8.07 6.63
CA PRO A 97 12.49 -9.20 7.04
C PRO A 97 12.87 -9.77 8.41
N PHE A 98 14.18 -9.86 8.69
CA PHE A 98 14.67 -10.33 9.99
C PHE A 98 14.40 -9.31 11.09
N LEU A 99 14.51 -8.02 10.81
CA LEU A 99 14.17 -6.95 11.76
C LEU A 99 12.68 -6.98 12.13
N LEU A 100 11.80 -7.26 11.17
CA LEU A 100 10.37 -7.43 11.44
C LEU A 100 10.12 -8.66 12.33
N ILE A 101 10.78 -9.79 12.05
CA ILE A 101 10.67 -10.99 12.90
C ILE A 101 11.18 -10.70 14.32
N LEU A 102 12.36 -10.09 14.46
CA LEU A 102 12.92 -9.73 15.75
C LEU A 102 12.03 -8.74 16.51
N GLY A 103 11.44 -7.77 15.80
CA GLY A 103 10.52 -6.83 16.42
C GLY A 103 9.26 -7.48 16.98
N LEU A 104 8.79 -8.58 16.35
CA LEU A 104 7.68 -9.39 16.89
C LEU A 104 8.06 -10.13 18.20
N LEU A 105 9.35 -10.40 18.41
CA LEU A 105 9.83 -11.06 19.64
C LEU A 105 10.02 -10.08 20.81
N VAL A 106 10.06 -8.76 20.55
CA VAL A 106 10.23 -7.73 21.58
C VAL A 106 8.87 -7.18 21.99
N PRO A 107 8.37 -7.40 23.22
CA PRO A 107 7.00 -7.06 23.63
C PRO A 107 6.58 -5.63 23.35
N ARG A 108 7.49 -4.66 23.49
CA ARG A 108 7.20 -3.23 23.22
C ARG A 108 7.11 -2.88 21.74
N LEU A 109 7.69 -3.69 20.86
CA LEU A 109 7.72 -3.45 19.41
C LEU A 109 6.71 -4.31 18.64
N GLN A 110 6.16 -5.34 19.28
CA GLN A 110 5.25 -6.31 18.65
C GLN A 110 4.13 -5.65 17.87
N PHE A 111 3.44 -4.70 18.48
CA PHE A 111 2.30 -4.03 17.82
C PHE A 111 2.75 -3.24 16.60
N ILE A 112 3.80 -2.42 16.74
CA ILE A 112 4.32 -1.60 15.62
C ILE A 112 4.82 -2.48 14.48
N THR A 113 5.56 -3.54 14.79
CA THR A 113 6.11 -4.46 13.77
C THR A 113 5.03 -5.33 13.15
N ALA A 114 4.01 -5.74 13.90
CA ALA A 114 2.86 -6.45 13.36
C ALA A 114 2.08 -5.56 12.38
N VAL A 115 1.75 -4.33 12.76
CA VAL A 115 1.05 -3.39 11.89
C VAL A 115 1.87 -3.06 10.63
N ALA A 116 3.17 -2.79 10.79
CA ALA A 116 4.06 -2.53 9.66
C ALA A 116 4.19 -3.75 8.73
N GLY A 117 4.37 -4.95 9.29
CA GLY A 117 4.47 -6.20 8.53
C GLY A 117 3.17 -6.52 7.79
N ILE A 118 2.04 -6.43 8.46
CA ILE A 118 0.72 -6.64 7.86
C ILE A 118 0.48 -5.62 6.74
N GLY A 119 0.68 -4.34 7.00
CA GLY A 119 0.50 -3.29 6.01
C GLY A 119 1.39 -3.45 4.78
N MET A 120 2.62 -3.94 4.96
CA MET A 120 3.55 -4.20 3.85
C MET A 120 3.21 -5.46 3.06
N LEU A 121 2.91 -6.56 3.74
CA LEU A 121 2.88 -7.90 3.15
C LEU A 121 1.49 -8.30 2.69
N ILE A 122 0.45 -7.89 3.42
CA ILE A 122 -0.92 -8.26 3.10
C ILE A 122 -1.53 -7.22 2.16
N ASP A 123 -1.89 -7.68 0.97
CA ASP A 123 -2.75 -6.91 0.07
C ASP A 123 -4.18 -7.08 0.61
N GLY A 124 -4.70 -6.09 1.32
CA GLY A 124 -6.04 -6.14 1.92
C GLY A 124 -7.12 -6.44 0.87
N GLU A 125 -8.22 -7.03 1.32
CA GLU A 125 -9.42 -7.15 0.50
C GLU A 125 -9.99 -5.74 0.28
N SER A 126 -10.10 -5.36 -0.97
CA SER A 126 -10.72 -4.10 -1.33
C SER A 126 -11.41 -4.22 -2.66
N SER A 127 -12.52 -3.59 -2.75
CA SER A 127 -13.32 -3.50 -3.95
C SER A 127 -13.56 -2.05 -4.27
N ARG A 128 -13.49 -1.72 -5.55
CA ARG A 128 -13.77 -0.36 -6.03
C ARG A 128 -15.03 -0.41 -6.90
N TYR A 129 -16.04 0.32 -6.49
CA TYR A 129 -17.31 0.45 -7.17
C TYR A 129 -17.35 1.81 -7.87
N GLN A 130 -17.45 1.80 -9.18
CA GLN A 130 -17.54 3.03 -9.97
C GLN A 130 -18.97 3.62 -9.86
N ILE A 131 -19.08 4.86 -9.42
CA ILE A 131 -20.35 5.59 -9.32
C ILE A 131 -20.60 6.33 -10.62
N ASP A 132 -19.63 7.12 -11.06
CA ASP A 132 -19.64 7.83 -12.32
C ASP A 132 -18.20 7.95 -12.87
N ASN A 133 -17.99 8.79 -13.91
CA ASN A 133 -16.66 8.98 -14.50
C ASN A 133 -15.65 9.65 -13.55
N THR A 134 -16.13 10.36 -12.52
CA THR A 134 -15.32 11.16 -11.59
C THR A 134 -15.18 10.50 -10.24
N TYR A 135 -16.25 9.83 -9.77
CA TYR A 135 -16.35 9.29 -8.42
C TYR A 135 -16.37 7.77 -8.41
N SER A 136 -15.70 7.18 -7.42
CA SER A 136 -15.75 5.77 -7.11
C SER A 136 -15.81 5.58 -5.60
N LEU A 137 -16.53 4.58 -5.14
CA LEU A 137 -16.51 4.15 -3.74
C LEU A 137 -15.52 3.00 -3.61
N GLN A 138 -14.61 3.11 -2.66
CA GLN A 138 -13.65 2.06 -2.34
C GLN A 138 -13.94 1.50 -0.97
N THR A 139 -14.09 0.18 -0.89
CA THR A 139 -14.10 -0.55 0.38
C THR A 139 -12.72 -1.12 0.61
N SER A 140 -12.19 -1.01 1.82
CA SER A 140 -10.92 -1.63 2.16
C SER A 140 -11.00 -2.32 3.51
N ARG A 141 -10.49 -3.55 3.56
CA ARG A 141 -10.30 -4.32 4.78
C ARG A 141 -8.84 -4.74 4.87
N VAL A 142 -8.13 -4.23 5.85
CA VAL A 142 -6.71 -4.49 6.04
C VAL A 142 -6.51 -5.60 7.06
N GLY A 143 -6.45 -6.84 6.57
CA GLY A 143 -6.11 -8.01 7.38
C GLY A 143 -7.19 -8.45 8.39
N VAL A 144 -6.90 -9.53 9.10
CA VAL A 144 -7.82 -10.16 10.08
C VAL A 144 -8.07 -9.28 11.30
N LEU A 145 -7.15 -8.38 11.61
CA LEU A 145 -7.22 -7.49 12.79
C LEU A 145 -8.00 -6.20 12.53
N SER A 146 -8.26 -5.83 11.28
CA SER A 146 -9.13 -4.71 10.97
C SER A 146 -10.58 -5.19 11.14
N GLY A 147 -11.30 -4.62 12.08
CA GLY A 147 -12.72 -4.89 12.27
C GLY A 147 -13.56 -4.68 11.00
N ASN A 148 -14.55 -3.83 11.03
CA ASN A 148 -15.35 -3.52 9.85
C ASN A 148 -14.54 -2.84 8.73
N PRO A 149 -14.87 -3.08 7.45
CA PRO A 149 -14.23 -2.42 6.33
C PRO A 149 -14.43 -0.90 6.41
N THR A 150 -13.45 -0.16 5.93
CA THR A 150 -13.56 1.29 5.73
C THR A 150 -14.14 1.58 4.36
N TYR A 151 -14.94 2.63 4.28
CA TYR A 151 -15.53 3.11 3.04
C TYR A 151 -14.98 4.48 2.72
N SER A 152 -14.25 4.58 1.62
CA SER A 152 -13.63 5.82 1.16
C SER A 152 -14.21 6.25 -0.18
N LEU A 153 -14.54 7.54 -0.30
CA LEU A 153 -14.91 8.12 -1.57
C LEU A 153 -13.64 8.56 -2.31
N ILE A 154 -13.50 8.09 -3.52
CA ILE A 154 -12.39 8.41 -4.39
C ILE A 154 -12.88 9.36 -5.50
N GLU A 155 -12.32 10.55 -5.54
CA GLU A 155 -12.57 11.55 -6.57
C GLU A 155 -11.36 11.66 -7.51
N LYS A 156 -11.54 11.38 -8.79
CA LYS A 156 -10.50 11.56 -9.81
C LYS A 156 -10.27 13.07 -10.04
N LYS A 157 -9.11 13.59 -9.65
CA LYS A 157 -8.78 15.03 -9.81
C LYS A 157 -8.00 15.31 -11.08
N PHE A 158 -6.98 14.50 -11.36
CA PHE A 158 -6.11 14.61 -12.50
C PHE A 158 -5.83 13.23 -13.09
N LEU A 159 -5.07 13.19 -14.18
CA LEU A 159 -4.73 11.92 -14.85
C LEU A 159 -4.07 10.92 -13.90
N LEU A 160 -3.23 11.38 -12.97
CA LEU A 160 -2.39 10.57 -12.09
C LEU A 160 -2.80 10.61 -10.61
N PHE A 161 -3.72 11.48 -10.20
CA PHE A 161 -4.04 11.70 -8.80
C PHE A 161 -5.53 11.50 -8.51
N GLU A 162 -5.80 11.01 -7.32
CA GLU A 162 -7.14 10.81 -6.78
C GLU A 162 -7.20 11.48 -5.39
N LYS A 163 -8.31 12.15 -5.09
CA LYS A 163 -8.59 12.63 -3.73
C LYS A 163 -9.34 11.54 -2.99
N VAL A 164 -8.89 11.23 -1.79
CA VAL A 164 -9.45 10.20 -0.92
C VAL A 164 -10.17 10.90 0.23
N THR A 165 -11.44 10.58 0.43
CA THR A 165 -12.21 11.01 1.61
C THR A 165 -12.62 9.76 2.36
N ASP A 166 -11.98 9.53 3.51
CA ASP A 166 -12.18 8.33 4.32
C ASP A 166 -13.42 8.45 5.21
N ASP A 167 -13.86 7.29 5.71
CA ASP A 167 -14.93 7.12 6.70
C ASP A 167 -16.24 7.82 6.35
N ILE A 168 -16.64 7.80 5.07
CA ILE A 168 -17.87 8.42 4.60
C ILE A 168 -19.13 7.64 4.99
N VAL A 169 -19.01 6.40 5.45
CA VAL A 169 -20.11 5.53 5.84
C VAL A 169 -19.85 4.97 7.23
N PRO A 170 -20.89 4.86 8.10
CA PRO A 170 -20.78 4.14 9.37
C PRO A 170 -20.24 2.73 9.17
N LYS A 171 -19.48 2.22 10.13
CA LYS A 171 -18.85 0.90 10.10
C LYS A 171 -19.90 -0.21 9.95
N ILE A 172 -20.07 -0.66 8.72
CA ILE A 172 -20.95 -1.78 8.36
C ILE A 172 -20.06 -2.89 7.85
N GLY A 173 -20.45 -4.15 8.03
CA GLY A 173 -19.73 -5.32 7.51
C GLY A 173 -19.52 -5.26 5.99
N LEU A 174 -18.82 -6.23 5.44
CA LEU A 174 -18.58 -6.31 3.99
C LEU A 174 -19.91 -6.31 3.23
N PRO A 175 -20.04 -5.51 2.18
CA PRO A 175 -21.28 -5.44 1.44
C PRO A 175 -21.48 -6.72 0.62
N LYS A 176 -22.64 -7.32 0.76
CA LYS A 176 -23.12 -8.38 -0.16
C LYS A 176 -23.57 -7.75 -1.48
N SER A 177 -24.24 -6.61 -1.39
CA SER A 177 -24.57 -5.78 -2.53
C SER A 177 -24.46 -4.31 -2.14
N LEU A 178 -23.97 -3.52 -3.07
CA LEU A 178 -23.77 -2.09 -2.91
C LEU A 178 -24.34 -1.39 -4.13
N HIS A 179 -25.39 -0.59 -3.92
CA HIS A 179 -25.93 0.30 -4.93
C HIS A 179 -25.67 1.75 -4.54
N VAL A 180 -25.01 2.48 -5.43
CA VAL A 180 -24.72 3.90 -5.24
C VAL A 180 -25.41 4.67 -6.33
N THR A 181 -26.27 5.61 -5.93
CA THR A 181 -27.03 6.47 -6.87
C THR A 181 -26.69 7.93 -6.59
N LYS A 182 -26.31 8.67 -7.62
CA LYS A 182 -26.11 10.11 -7.51
C LYS A 182 -27.47 10.82 -7.48
N ILE A 183 -27.75 11.55 -6.39
CA ILE A 183 -29.06 12.27 -6.22
C ILE A 183 -28.92 13.73 -6.66
N GLY A 184 -27.73 14.31 -6.62
CA GLY A 184 -27.48 15.71 -6.95
C GLY A 184 -26.02 15.94 -7.33
N ASN A 185 -25.61 17.20 -7.47
CA ASN A 185 -24.21 17.49 -7.79
C ASN A 185 -23.26 17.11 -6.65
N ASP A 186 -23.72 17.14 -5.39
CA ASP A 186 -22.91 16.99 -4.19
C ASP A 186 -23.46 15.94 -3.20
N SER A 187 -24.35 15.06 -3.63
CA SER A 187 -24.92 14.04 -2.76
C SER A 187 -25.10 12.70 -3.46
N PHE A 188 -24.79 11.64 -2.73
CA PHE A 188 -24.94 10.25 -3.18
C PHE A 188 -25.82 9.49 -2.19
N ARG A 189 -26.72 8.69 -2.70
CA ARG A 189 -27.49 7.71 -1.93
C ARG A 189 -26.78 6.38 -2.00
N LEU A 190 -26.52 5.81 -0.84
CA LEU A 190 -25.86 4.54 -0.66
C LEU A 190 -26.86 3.54 -0.10
N ASP A 191 -27.13 2.48 -0.84
CA ASP A 191 -27.93 1.34 -0.40
C ASP A 191 -27.00 0.14 -0.25
N VAL A 192 -26.71 -0.25 0.99
CA VAL A 192 -25.77 -1.32 1.34
C VAL A 192 -26.55 -2.44 2.02
N ILE A 193 -26.41 -3.66 1.48
CA ILE A 193 -26.89 -4.87 2.15
C ILE A 193 -25.65 -5.60 2.69
N SER A 194 -25.55 -5.73 4.02
CA SER A 194 -24.44 -6.39 4.70
C SER A 194 -24.52 -7.91 4.54
N SER A 195 -23.34 -8.55 4.41
CA SER A 195 -23.23 -10.03 4.34
C SER A 195 -23.01 -10.67 5.71
N GLU A 196 -22.57 -9.92 6.71
CA GLU A 196 -22.03 -10.50 7.95
C GLU A 196 -23.02 -10.51 9.12
N ILE A 197 -24.03 -9.64 9.13
CA ILE A 197 -25.01 -9.60 10.22
C ILE A 197 -26.40 -9.41 9.63
N SER A 198 -27.18 -10.48 9.64
CA SER A 198 -28.64 -10.51 9.45
C SER A 198 -29.22 -9.46 8.48
N ASN A 199 -28.91 -9.52 7.18
CA ASN A 199 -29.58 -8.72 6.14
C ASN A 199 -29.85 -7.24 6.52
N GLU A 200 -29.00 -6.63 7.35
CA GLU A 200 -29.13 -5.21 7.65
C GLU A 200 -28.97 -4.42 6.36
N ARG A 201 -30.03 -3.71 6.02
CA ARG A 201 -30.05 -2.77 4.90
C ARG A 201 -29.77 -1.39 5.45
N LEU A 202 -28.68 -0.78 5.02
CA LEU A 202 -28.40 0.62 5.27
C LEU A 202 -28.73 1.43 4.04
N ASP A 203 -29.68 2.34 4.18
CA ASP A 203 -29.99 3.39 3.21
C ASP A 203 -29.52 4.72 3.81
N THR A 204 -28.44 5.27 3.29
CA THR A 204 -27.89 6.53 3.78
C THR A 204 -27.55 7.47 2.64
N THR A 205 -27.70 8.77 2.89
CA THR A 205 -27.32 9.81 1.93
C THR A 205 -26.05 10.47 2.41
N ILE A 206 -25.03 10.44 1.56
CA ILE A 206 -23.73 11.06 1.81
C ILE A 206 -23.71 12.40 1.09
N SER A 207 -23.51 13.48 1.84
CA SER A 207 -23.30 14.81 1.27
C SER A 207 -21.81 15.11 1.18
N LEU A 208 -21.34 15.55 0.00
CA LEU A 208 -19.98 16.00 -0.24
C LEU A 208 -19.74 17.44 0.24
N LYS A 209 -20.69 18.05 0.94
CA LYS A 209 -20.50 19.41 1.44
C LYS A 209 -19.24 19.48 2.30
N LYS A 210 -18.38 20.36 1.85
CA LYS A 210 -17.18 20.85 2.55
C LYS A 210 -17.57 21.55 3.85
#